data_3b80a044b3e9f42b8bfcd3ce0fbb8602
#
_entry.id   3b80a044b3e9f42b8bfcd3ce0fbb8602
#
_cell.length_a   1.000
_cell.length_b   1.000
_cell.length_c   1.000
_cell.angle_alpha   90.00
_cell.angle_beta   90.00
_cell.angle_gamma   90.00
#
_symmetry.space_group_name_H-M   'P 1'
#
loop_
_entity.id
_entity.type
_entity.pdbx_description
1 polymer ?
#
loop_
_entity_poly.entity_id
_entity_poly.type
_entity_poly.pdbx_seq_one_letter_code
_entity_poly.pdbx_strand_id
1 'polypeptide(L)'
;MIEQSQFRKKLEELLEQADVQDKRLTNEQIKEFFAEDGLTEEQMLLVYDFLMSQKIVVSGYYKQQTTEQIDESKFSDEEKQYLAEYTEDLKAMKQEQEGERAELLKKAVAQDALAKSRLIELYLPQVVEIAKELHEEGIYLGDCVQEGNVSLILALDMLPEDDADAFIQQEIRQGILAMMEEHKELKRRDKKMENQVNNLDETLHKMADEKGRGITMSELAEHMKISEDEILDIIKLAGEEM
;
A
#
# COMPACT_ATOMS: atom_id res chain seq x y z
N MET A 1 -5.39 -34.55 2.16
CA MET A 1 -4.40 -33.55 1.65
C MET A 1 -4.75 -33.33 0.18
N ILE A 2 -5.19 -32.14 -0.17
CA ILE A 2 -5.58 -31.82 -1.56
C ILE A 2 -4.35 -31.83 -2.48
N GLU A 3 -4.49 -32.38 -3.69
CA GLU A 3 -3.41 -32.29 -4.70
C GLU A 3 -3.23 -30.85 -5.19
N GLN A 4 -1.99 -30.47 -5.47
CA GLN A 4 -1.64 -29.09 -5.85
C GLN A 4 -2.42 -28.58 -7.10
N SER A 5 -2.74 -29.50 -8.03
CA SER A 5 -3.55 -29.21 -9.22
C SER A 5 -5.02 -28.93 -8.89
N GLN A 6 -5.57 -29.64 -7.92
CA GLN A 6 -6.96 -29.48 -7.45
C GLN A 6 -7.09 -28.20 -6.61
N PHE A 7 -6.10 -27.90 -5.76
CA PHE A 7 -6.07 -26.67 -4.98
C PHE A 7 -6.06 -25.43 -5.88
N ARG A 8 -5.26 -25.45 -6.95
CA ARG A 8 -5.21 -24.33 -7.90
C ARG A 8 -6.55 -24.11 -8.61
N LYS A 9 -7.21 -25.18 -9.04
CA LYS A 9 -8.55 -25.08 -9.63
C LYS A 9 -9.57 -24.48 -8.68
N LYS A 10 -9.54 -24.91 -7.42
CA LYS A 10 -10.44 -24.37 -6.39
C LYS A 10 -10.19 -22.88 -6.13
N LEU A 11 -8.93 -22.44 -6.15
CA LEU A 11 -8.62 -21.01 -6.07
C LEU A 11 -9.18 -20.23 -7.26
N GLU A 12 -9.09 -20.78 -8.48
CA GLU A 12 -9.67 -20.16 -9.68
C GLU A 12 -11.21 -20.07 -9.57
N GLU A 13 -11.87 -21.14 -9.11
CA GLU A 13 -13.32 -21.15 -8.86
C GLU A 13 -13.75 -20.13 -7.79
N LEU A 14 -12.94 -19.96 -6.75
CA LEU A 14 -13.20 -18.98 -5.69
C LEU A 14 -13.03 -17.53 -6.19
N LEU A 15 -12.07 -17.29 -7.09
CA LEU A 15 -11.92 -16.00 -7.77
C LEU A 15 -13.13 -15.67 -8.64
N GLU A 16 -13.65 -16.64 -9.40
CA GLU A 16 -14.87 -16.47 -10.19
C GLU A 16 -16.08 -16.15 -9.32
N GLN A 17 -16.21 -16.80 -8.16
CA GLN A 17 -17.27 -16.45 -7.19
C GLN A 17 -17.12 -15.05 -6.62
N ALA A 18 -15.90 -14.63 -6.33
CA ALA A 18 -15.62 -13.29 -5.85
C ALA A 18 -15.95 -12.23 -6.92
N ASP A 19 -15.66 -12.49 -8.19
CA ASP A 19 -15.97 -11.57 -9.30
C ASP A 19 -17.50 -11.38 -9.48
N VAL A 20 -18.29 -12.41 -9.22
CA VAL A 20 -19.77 -12.32 -9.23
C VAL A 20 -20.31 -11.50 -8.04
N GLN A 21 -19.55 -11.44 -6.93
CA GLN A 21 -19.93 -10.74 -5.70
C GLN A 21 -19.18 -9.41 -5.50
N ASP A 22 -18.90 -8.70 -6.58
CA ASP A 22 -18.18 -7.41 -6.55
C ASP A 22 -16.85 -7.46 -5.78
N LYS A 23 -16.12 -8.57 -5.94
CA LYS A 23 -14.85 -8.86 -5.25
C LYS A 23 -14.95 -8.89 -3.72
N ARG A 24 -16.07 -9.35 -3.22
CA ARG A 24 -16.31 -9.53 -1.77
C ARG A 24 -16.63 -11.00 -1.48
N LEU A 25 -15.99 -11.55 -0.45
CA LEU A 25 -16.27 -12.87 0.10
C LEU A 25 -16.32 -12.77 1.63
N THR A 26 -17.10 -13.64 2.28
CA THR A 26 -17.06 -13.73 3.73
C THR A 26 -16.09 -14.83 4.17
N ASN A 27 -15.51 -14.67 5.36
CA ASN A 27 -14.68 -15.70 5.98
C ASN A 27 -15.42 -17.06 6.08
N GLU A 28 -16.72 -17.03 6.35
CA GLU A 28 -17.56 -18.24 6.42
C GLU A 28 -17.67 -18.92 5.06
N GLN A 29 -17.90 -18.16 3.99
CA GLN A 29 -17.95 -18.69 2.62
C GLN A 29 -16.66 -19.39 2.24
N ILE A 30 -15.51 -18.79 2.57
CA ILE A 30 -14.20 -19.35 2.25
C ILE A 30 -13.94 -20.63 3.09
N LYS A 31 -14.28 -20.61 4.37
CA LYS A 31 -14.15 -21.80 5.24
C LYS A 31 -15.06 -22.93 4.77
N GLU A 32 -16.29 -22.64 4.38
CA GLU A 32 -17.25 -23.64 3.89
C GLU A 32 -16.77 -24.20 2.54
N PHE A 33 -16.22 -23.34 1.65
CA PHE A 33 -15.71 -23.76 0.35
C PHE A 33 -14.55 -24.77 0.46
N PHE A 34 -13.69 -24.63 1.47
CA PHE A 34 -12.57 -25.52 1.73
C PHE A 34 -12.82 -26.54 2.85
N ALA A 35 -14.04 -26.66 3.38
CA ALA A 35 -14.36 -27.52 4.51
C ALA A 35 -14.02 -29.00 4.28
N GLU A 36 -14.21 -29.50 3.06
CA GLU A 36 -13.94 -30.90 2.68
C GLU A 36 -12.46 -31.17 2.40
N ASP A 37 -11.64 -30.14 2.20
CA ASP A 37 -10.23 -30.28 1.78
C ASP A 37 -9.27 -30.45 2.95
N GLY A 38 -9.73 -30.21 4.18
CA GLY A 38 -8.94 -30.39 5.41
C GLY A 38 -7.67 -29.53 5.43
N LEU A 39 -7.77 -28.29 5.00
CA LEU A 39 -6.66 -27.35 5.02
C LEU A 39 -6.23 -27.04 6.46
N THR A 40 -4.93 -26.93 6.68
CA THR A 40 -4.40 -26.44 7.96
C THR A 40 -4.65 -24.94 8.10
N GLU A 41 -4.55 -24.40 9.32
CA GLU A 41 -4.66 -22.97 9.57
C GLU A 41 -3.64 -22.16 8.75
N GLU A 42 -2.39 -22.66 8.65
CA GLU A 42 -1.36 -22.02 7.81
C GLU A 42 -1.73 -22.01 6.32
N GLN A 43 -2.34 -23.08 5.82
CA GLN A 43 -2.80 -23.13 4.43
C GLN A 43 -3.98 -22.21 4.18
N MET A 44 -4.89 -22.07 5.14
CA MET A 44 -5.98 -21.11 5.08
C MET A 44 -5.46 -19.65 5.07
N LEU A 45 -4.43 -19.34 5.87
CA LEU A 45 -3.77 -18.04 5.85
C LEU A 45 -3.23 -17.71 4.45
N LEU A 46 -2.60 -18.68 3.78
CA LEU A 46 -2.12 -18.48 2.39
C LEU A 46 -3.26 -18.22 1.40
N VAL A 47 -4.44 -18.85 1.60
CA VAL A 47 -5.64 -18.58 0.79
C VAL A 47 -6.09 -17.15 0.99
N TYR A 48 -6.17 -16.67 2.23
CA TYR A 48 -6.56 -15.29 2.52
C TYR A 48 -5.56 -14.28 1.95
N ASP A 49 -4.26 -14.50 2.14
CA ASP A 49 -3.21 -13.65 1.57
C ASP A 49 -3.29 -13.60 0.04
N PHE A 50 -3.57 -14.74 -0.60
CA PHE A 50 -3.78 -14.81 -2.05
C PHE A 50 -5.00 -13.99 -2.48
N LEU A 51 -6.16 -14.13 -1.82
CA LEU A 51 -7.38 -13.39 -2.14
C LEU A 51 -7.18 -11.88 -1.98
N MET A 52 -6.52 -11.46 -0.90
CA MET A 52 -6.17 -10.07 -0.68
C MET A 52 -5.22 -9.53 -1.76
N SER A 53 -4.24 -10.32 -2.22
CA SER A 53 -3.37 -9.96 -3.35
C SER A 53 -4.13 -9.73 -4.66
N GLN A 54 -5.30 -10.40 -4.83
CA GLN A 54 -6.20 -10.22 -5.96
C GLN A 54 -7.23 -9.10 -5.74
N LYS A 55 -7.05 -8.29 -4.70
CA LYS A 55 -7.97 -7.20 -4.31
C LYS A 55 -9.39 -7.67 -3.99
N ILE A 56 -9.53 -8.87 -3.41
CA ILE A 56 -10.79 -9.40 -2.93
C ILE A 56 -10.91 -9.08 -1.44
N VAL A 57 -12.04 -8.46 -1.07
CA VAL A 57 -12.38 -8.14 0.30
C VAL A 57 -12.89 -9.39 1.00
N VAL A 58 -12.25 -9.80 2.10
CA VAL A 58 -12.70 -10.94 2.90
C VAL A 58 -13.31 -10.43 4.19
N SER A 59 -14.64 -10.30 4.21
CA SER A 59 -15.38 -9.86 5.39
C SER A 59 -15.33 -10.93 6.50
N GLY A 60 -15.11 -10.49 7.75
CA GLY A 60 -15.01 -11.39 8.91
C GLY A 60 -13.71 -12.21 9.00
N TYR A 61 -12.72 -11.92 8.15
CA TYR A 61 -11.36 -12.41 8.32
C TYR A 61 -10.49 -11.33 8.94
N TYR A 62 -10.11 -11.56 10.16
CA TYR A 62 -9.08 -10.78 10.83
C TYR A 62 -7.80 -11.62 10.77
N LYS A 63 -6.78 -11.15 10.08
CA LYS A 63 -5.44 -11.73 10.23
C LYS A 63 -5.11 -11.57 11.71
N GLN A 64 -5.35 -12.62 12.51
CA GLN A 64 -4.74 -12.67 13.85
C GLN A 64 -3.26 -12.53 13.60
N GLN A 65 -2.74 -11.36 13.93
CA GLN A 65 -1.31 -11.14 13.95
C GLN A 65 -0.71 -12.22 14.83
N THR A 66 -0.13 -13.26 14.22
CA THR A 66 1.07 -13.82 14.80
C THR A 66 1.94 -12.61 15.02
N THR A 67 2.22 -12.30 16.25
CA THR A 67 3.18 -11.30 16.68
C THR A 67 4.55 -11.75 16.14
N GLU A 68 4.74 -11.67 14.83
CA GLU A 68 6.06 -11.51 14.28
C GLU A 68 6.48 -10.17 14.86
N GLN A 69 7.44 -10.25 15.79
CA GLN A 69 8.03 -9.07 16.40
C GLN A 69 8.44 -8.18 15.24
N ILE A 70 7.72 -7.06 15.09
CA ILE A 70 8.06 -6.06 14.07
C ILE A 70 9.52 -5.76 14.31
N ASP A 71 10.34 -6.05 13.31
CA ASP A 71 11.79 -5.86 13.40
C ASP A 71 12.09 -4.36 13.39
N GLU A 72 12.09 -3.77 14.59
CA GLU A 72 12.38 -2.35 14.77
C GLU A 72 13.79 -1.95 14.31
N SER A 73 14.66 -2.92 13.99
CA SER A 73 15.96 -2.63 13.40
C SER A 73 15.87 -2.08 11.97
N LYS A 74 14.73 -2.26 11.31
CA LYS A 74 14.44 -1.74 9.97
C LYS A 74 14.14 -0.24 9.94
N PHE A 75 13.76 0.33 11.10
CA PHE A 75 13.43 1.75 11.17
C PHE A 75 14.71 2.59 11.38
N SER A 76 14.76 3.72 10.68
CA SER A 76 15.78 4.74 10.90
C SER A 76 15.67 5.36 12.29
N ASP A 77 16.71 6.05 12.75
CA ASP A 77 16.66 6.72 14.05
C ASP A 77 15.61 7.85 14.10
N GLU A 78 15.37 8.51 12.97
CA GLU A 78 14.33 9.52 12.81
C GLU A 78 12.92 8.91 12.92
N GLU A 79 12.68 7.76 12.29
CA GLU A 79 11.43 7.04 12.39
C GLU A 79 11.15 6.52 13.81
N LYS A 80 12.18 6.04 14.51
CA LYS A 80 12.07 5.64 15.92
C LYS A 80 11.71 6.80 16.82
N GLN A 81 12.32 7.96 16.58
CA GLN A 81 11.98 9.17 17.34
C GLN A 81 10.53 9.60 17.05
N TYR A 82 10.13 9.64 15.78
CA TYR A 82 8.74 9.91 15.38
C TYR A 82 7.74 8.98 16.08
N LEU A 83 8.01 7.66 16.06
CA LEU A 83 7.15 6.67 16.70
C LEU A 83 7.06 6.89 18.23
N ALA A 84 8.18 7.22 18.89
CA ALA A 84 8.20 7.46 20.31
C ALA A 84 7.33 8.66 20.68
N GLU A 85 7.47 9.78 19.98
CA GLU A 85 6.69 11.01 20.20
C GLU A 85 5.20 10.76 19.90
N TYR A 86 4.88 10.16 18.75
CA TYR A 86 3.50 9.87 18.36
C TYR A 86 2.81 8.90 19.34
N THR A 87 3.53 7.86 19.78
CA THR A 87 2.99 6.89 20.75
C THR A 87 2.76 7.52 22.13
N GLU A 88 3.58 8.50 22.53
CA GLU A 88 3.38 9.24 23.78
C GLU A 88 2.11 10.09 23.72
N ASP A 89 1.87 10.77 22.61
CA ASP A 89 0.63 11.52 22.37
C ASP A 89 -0.60 10.62 22.41
N LEU A 90 -0.52 9.42 21.80
CA LEU A 90 -1.61 8.44 21.85
C LEU A 90 -1.91 7.95 23.28
N LYS A 91 -0.90 7.77 24.12
CA LYS A 91 -1.08 7.37 25.53
C LYS A 91 -1.78 8.43 26.37
N ALA A 92 -1.65 9.71 25.99
CA ALA A 92 -2.33 10.82 26.64
C ALA A 92 -3.84 10.85 26.30
N MET A 93 -4.29 10.15 25.28
CA MET A 93 -5.70 10.06 24.88
C MET A 93 -6.50 9.19 25.84
N LYS A 94 -7.80 9.42 25.88
CA LYS A 94 -8.72 8.63 26.70
C LYS A 94 -8.73 7.17 26.21
N GLN A 95 -8.44 6.25 27.12
CA GLN A 95 -8.43 4.81 26.79
C GLN A 95 -9.84 4.30 26.47
N GLU A 96 -9.88 3.25 25.63
CA GLU A 96 -11.11 2.55 25.24
C GLU A 96 -11.74 1.86 26.45
N GLN A 97 -13.06 1.96 26.56
CA GLN A 97 -13.85 1.22 27.52
C GLN A 97 -14.39 -0.08 26.90
N GLU A 98 -14.65 -1.08 27.74
CA GLU A 98 -15.19 -2.36 27.25
C GLU A 98 -16.52 -2.15 26.51
N GLY A 99 -16.58 -2.61 25.25
CA GLY A 99 -17.75 -2.48 24.37
C GLY A 99 -17.94 -1.08 23.74
N GLU A 100 -17.14 -0.07 24.07
CA GLU A 100 -17.25 1.30 23.56
C GLU A 100 -17.20 1.31 22.01
N ARG A 101 -16.25 0.60 21.43
CA ARG A 101 -16.05 0.56 19.96
C ARG A 101 -17.27 0.03 19.22
N ALA A 102 -17.85 -1.07 19.69
CA ALA A 102 -19.01 -1.68 19.06
C ALA A 102 -20.27 -0.77 19.08
N GLU A 103 -20.46 -0.01 20.16
CA GLU A 103 -21.53 0.98 20.24
C GLU A 103 -21.30 2.18 19.33
N LEU A 104 -20.05 2.66 19.29
CA LEU A 104 -19.68 3.79 18.43
C LEU A 104 -19.79 3.44 16.95
N LEU A 105 -19.39 2.23 16.55
CA LEU A 105 -19.54 1.77 15.16
C LEU A 105 -21.00 1.80 14.71
N LYS A 106 -21.93 1.31 15.52
CA LYS A 106 -23.38 1.37 15.23
C LYS A 106 -23.88 2.81 15.05
N LYS A 107 -23.39 3.75 15.87
CA LYS A 107 -23.73 5.17 15.76
C LYS A 107 -23.10 5.82 14.55
N ALA A 108 -21.84 5.46 14.24
CA ALA A 108 -21.11 5.99 13.09
C ALA A 108 -21.72 5.56 11.76
N VAL A 109 -22.23 4.33 11.64
CA VAL A 109 -23.04 3.87 10.50
C VAL A 109 -24.28 4.75 10.32
N ALA A 110 -24.90 5.19 11.42
CA ALA A 110 -25.99 6.17 11.41
C ALA A 110 -25.52 7.63 11.21
N GLN A 111 -24.26 7.84 10.83
CA GLN A 111 -23.64 9.14 10.52
C GLN A 111 -23.50 10.09 11.73
N ASP A 112 -23.41 9.56 12.95
CA ASP A 112 -23.15 10.34 14.15
C ASP A 112 -21.71 10.88 14.15
N ALA A 113 -21.56 12.21 14.06
CA ALA A 113 -20.26 12.87 13.96
C ALA A 113 -19.42 12.72 15.24
N LEU A 114 -20.05 12.68 16.43
CA LEU A 114 -19.34 12.51 17.70
C LEU A 114 -18.81 11.07 17.81
N ALA A 115 -19.59 10.09 17.38
CA ALA A 115 -19.16 8.70 17.33
C ALA A 115 -17.98 8.53 16.38
N LYS A 116 -18.02 9.12 15.17
CA LYS A 116 -16.90 9.10 14.20
C LYS A 116 -15.64 9.74 14.79
N SER A 117 -15.76 10.93 15.42
CA SER A 117 -14.61 11.59 16.04
C SER A 117 -13.96 10.72 17.11
N ARG A 118 -14.77 10.07 17.96
CA ARG A 118 -14.23 9.18 19.00
C ARG A 118 -13.62 7.90 18.41
N LEU A 119 -14.20 7.35 17.35
CA LEU A 119 -13.62 6.21 16.63
C LEU A 119 -12.25 6.55 16.03
N ILE A 120 -12.06 7.74 15.47
CA ILE A 120 -10.74 8.16 15.01
C ILE A 120 -9.71 7.98 16.12
N GLU A 121 -9.97 8.55 17.32
CA GLU A 121 -9.05 8.42 18.46
C GLU A 121 -8.75 6.95 18.83
N LEU A 122 -9.76 6.07 18.78
CA LEU A 122 -9.62 4.66 19.13
C LEU A 122 -8.86 3.83 18.10
N TYR A 123 -8.89 4.24 16.81
CA TYR A 123 -8.20 3.53 15.75
C TYR A 123 -6.77 4.02 15.49
N LEU A 124 -6.37 5.22 15.97
CA LEU A 124 -5.01 5.74 15.76
C LEU A 124 -3.90 4.75 16.18
N PRO A 125 -3.97 4.06 17.34
CA PRO A 125 -2.96 3.05 17.68
C PRO A 125 -2.88 1.92 16.67
N GLN A 126 -4.02 1.52 16.11
CA GLN A 126 -4.09 0.45 15.11
C GLN A 126 -3.53 0.89 13.76
N VAL A 127 -3.73 2.16 13.38
CA VAL A 127 -3.07 2.75 12.19
C VAL A 127 -1.56 2.62 12.30
N VAL A 128 -0.98 2.94 13.47
CA VAL A 128 0.46 2.81 13.70
C VAL A 128 0.95 1.37 13.53
N GLU A 129 0.22 0.41 14.08
CA GLU A 129 0.60 -1.00 13.95
C GLU A 129 0.52 -1.49 12.50
N ILE A 130 -0.53 -1.09 11.75
CA ILE A 130 -0.65 -1.40 10.32
C ILE A 130 0.49 -0.73 9.52
N ALA A 131 0.82 0.52 9.81
CA ALA A 131 1.90 1.23 9.15
C ALA A 131 3.26 0.56 9.39
N LYS A 132 3.56 0.14 10.63
CA LYS A 132 4.77 -0.62 10.96
C LYS A 132 4.84 -1.97 10.24
N GLU A 133 3.70 -2.68 10.16
CA GLU A 133 3.62 -3.98 9.47
C GLU A 133 3.91 -3.86 7.97
N LEU A 134 3.40 -2.80 7.33
CA LEU A 134 3.53 -2.57 5.90
C LEU A 134 4.81 -1.84 5.51
N HIS A 135 5.52 -1.24 6.48
CA HIS A 135 6.70 -0.41 6.20
C HIS A 135 7.75 -1.11 5.34
N GLU A 136 8.24 -0.41 4.35
CA GLU A 136 9.32 -0.84 3.47
C GLU A 136 10.47 0.19 3.47
N GLU A 137 11.69 -0.28 3.31
CA GLU A 137 12.88 0.57 3.22
C GLU A 137 12.76 1.61 2.10
N GLY A 138 13.04 2.85 2.43
CA GLY A 138 13.01 3.98 1.48
C GLY A 138 11.66 4.66 1.34
N ILE A 139 10.69 4.31 2.18
CA ILE A 139 9.42 5.05 2.38
C ILE A 139 9.38 5.44 3.86
N TYR A 140 9.19 6.73 4.14
CA TYR A 140 9.19 7.22 5.52
C TYR A 140 7.95 6.71 6.28
N LEU A 141 8.17 6.10 7.45
CA LEU A 141 7.10 5.52 8.26
C LEU A 141 6.04 6.55 8.68
N GLY A 142 6.44 7.79 8.92
CA GLY A 142 5.51 8.88 9.23
C GLY A 142 4.51 9.14 8.11
N ASP A 143 4.92 9.00 6.85
CA ASP A 143 4.02 9.15 5.70
C ASP A 143 3.01 8.00 5.66
N CYS A 144 3.44 6.77 5.97
CA CYS A 144 2.54 5.63 6.10
C CYS A 144 1.49 5.84 7.20
N VAL A 145 1.88 6.37 8.35
CA VAL A 145 0.96 6.67 9.45
C VAL A 145 -0.02 7.78 9.05
N GLN A 146 0.45 8.84 8.39
CA GLN A 146 -0.41 9.94 7.93
C GLN A 146 -1.42 9.47 6.90
N GLU A 147 -1.01 8.69 5.90
CA GLU A 147 -1.92 8.12 4.91
C GLU A 147 -2.93 7.18 5.55
N GLY A 148 -2.50 6.35 6.50
CA GLY A 148 -3.39 5.51 7.29
C GLY A 148 -4.44 6.31 8.06
N ASN A 149 -4.07 7.46 8.63
CA ASN A 149 -5.01 8.37 9.30
C ASN A 149 -6.01 8.98 8.32
N VAL A 150 -5.58 9.38 7.12
CA VAL A 150 -6.47 9.88 6.06
C VAL A 150 -7.46 8.79 5.64
N SER A 151 -6.96 7.59 5.39
CA SER A 151 -7.78 6.44 5.01
C SER A 151 -8.79 6.05 6.09
N LEU A 152 -8.42 6.12 7.36
CA LEU A 152 -9.32 5.94 8.50
C LEU A 152 -10.50 6.94 8.46
N ILE A 153 -10.21 8.22 8.25
CA ILE A 153 -11.24 9.26 8.18
C ILE A 153 -12.20 9.00 7.02
N LEU A 154 -11.67 8.67 5.84
CA LEU A 154 -12.46 8.34 4.65
C LEU A 154 -13.31 7.09 4.86
N ALA A 155 -12.77 6.05 5.48
CA ALA A 155 -13.48 4.82 5.80
C ALA A 155 -14.68 5.08 6.72
N LEU A 156 -14.53 5.95 7.72
CA LEU A 156 -15.62 6.31 8.63
C LEU A 156 -16.78 7.06 7.95
N ASP A 157 -16.55 7.66 6.80
CA ASP A 157 -17.62 8.28 6.01
C ASP A 157 -18.38 7.29 5.14
N MET A 158 -17.80 6.12 4.87
CA MET A 158 -18.35 5.11 3.96
C MET A 158 -18.65 3.77 4.66
N LEU A 159 -18.89 3.78 5.99
CA LEU A 159 -19.09 2.57 6.77
C LEU A 159 -20.23 1.71 6.25
N PRO A 160 -20.01 0.40 6.02
CA PRO A 160 -21.09 -0.55 5.75
C PRO A 160 -21.87 -0.86 7.04
N GLU A 161 -23.09 -1.37 6.87
CA GLU A 161 -23.92 -1.81 8.01
C GLU A 161 -23.32 -3.03 8.73
N ASP A 162 -22.72 -3.93 7.97
CA ASP A 162 -22.09 -5.14 8.47
C ASP A 162 -20.54 -5.01 8.39
N ASP A 163 -19.85 -5.62 9.34
CA ASP A 163 -18.37 -5.72 9.39
C ASP A 163 -17.61 -4.38 9.31
N ALA A 164 -18.20 -3.31 9.87
CA ALA A 164 -17.62 -1.97 9.84
C ALA A 164 -16.18 -1.91 10.39
N ASP A 165 -15.83 -2.69 11.42
CA ASP A 165 -14.47 -2.75 11.99
C ASP A 165 -13.46 -3.32 10.99
N ALA A 166 -13.79 -4.44 10.35
CA ALA A 166 -12.95 -5.04 9.32
C ALA A 166 -12.78 -4.13 8.10
N PHE A 167 -13.85 -3.46 7.70
CA PHE A 167 -13.83 -2.48 6.61
C PHE A 167 -12.85 -1.35 6.91
N ILE A 168 -12.89 -0.74 8.10
CA ILE A 168 -11.95 0.32 8.50
C ILE A 168 -10.51 -0.16 8.40
N GLN A 169 -10.20 -1.32 8.98
CA GLN A 169 -8.83 -1.86 8.96
C GLN A 169 -8.33 -2.11 7.55
N GLN A 170 -9.22 -2.58 6.68
CA GLN A 170 -8.88 -2.83 5.28
C GLN A 170 -8.65 -1.55 4.50
N GLU A 171 -9.50 -0.53 4.68
CA GLU A 171 -9.32 0.76 4.02
C GLU A 171 -8.01 1.45 4.45
N ILE A 172 -7.66 1.40 5.74
CA ILE A 172 -6.37 1.88 6.23
C ILE A 172 -5.22 1.17 5.51
N ARG A 173 -5.26 -0.15 5.44
CA ARG A 173 -4.23 -0.97 4.79
C ARG A 173 -4.12 -0.67 3.29
N GLN A 174 -5.25 -0.57 2.60
CA GLN A 174 -5.27 -0.28 1.16
C GLN A 174 -4.75 1.12 0.84
N GLY A 175 -5.09 2.13 1.64
CA GLY A 175 -4.57 3.49 1.47
C GLY A 175 -3.05 3.54 1.60
N ILE A 176 -2.51 2.95 2.66
CA ILE A 176 -1.05 2.87 2.86
C ILE A 176 -0.37 2.17 1.67
N LEU A 177 -0.89 1.01 1.23
CA LEU A 177 -0.32 0.26 0.11
C LEU A 177 -0.40 1.05 -1.20
N ALA A 178 -1.49 1.77 -1.45
CA ALA A 178 -1.65 2.60 -2.64
C ALA A 178 -0.64 3.75 -2.68
N MET A 179 -0.46 4.46 -1.56
CA MET A 179 0.56 5.50 -1.41
C MET A 179 1.97 4.95 -1.64
N MET A 180 2.29 3.79 -1.07
CA MET A 180 3.59 3.15 -1.24
C MET A 180 3.86 2.79 -2.71
N GLU A 181 2.88 2.29 -3.45
CA GLU A 181 3.05 1.97 -4.87
C GLU A 181 3.22 3.23 -5.71
N GLU A 182 2.44 4.29 -5.43
CA GLU A 182 2.63 5.59 -6.08
C GLU A 182 4.05 6.15 -5.86
N HIS A 183 4.55 6.06 -4.63
CA HIS A 183 5.92 6.48 -4.30
C HIS A 183 6.98 5.67 -5.06
N LYS A 184 6.79 4.36 -5.19
CA LYS A 184 7.66 3.49 -5.98
C LYS A 184 7.63 3.85 -7.47
N GLU A 185 6.45 4.16 -8.01
CA GLU A 185 6.32 4.59 -9.41
C GLU A 185 7.00 5.93 -9.67
N LEU A 186 6.85 6.90 -8.76
CA LEU A 186 7.54 8.18 -8.85
C LEU A 186 9.06 7.98 -8.86
N LYS A 187 9.60 7.23 -7.91
CA LYS A 187 11.04 6.90 -7.87
C LYS A 187 11.53 6.20 -9.13
N ARG A 188 10.74 5.30 -9.72
CA ARG A 188 11.08 4.63 -10.99
C ARG A 188 11.14 5.64 -12.14
N ARG A 189 10.21 6.59 -12.18
CA ARG A 189 10.18 7.66 -13.20
C ARG A 189 11.39 8.58 -13.05
N ASP A 190 11.68 9.04 -11.84
CA ASP A 190 12.81 9.91 -11.55
C ASP A 190 14.12 9.25 -11.94
N LYS A 191 14.32 7.98 -11.53
CA LYS A 191 15.50 7.22 -11.89
C LYS A 191 15.66 6.99 -13.41
N LYS A 192 14.53 6.75 -14.10
CA LYS A 192 14.54 6.63 -15.57
C LYS A 192 14.96 7.93 -16.21
N MET A 193 14.47 9.07 -15.72
CA MET A 193 14.79 10.39 -16.19
C MET A 193 16.26 10.74 -15.94
N GLU A 194 16.73 10.52 -14.72
CA GLU A 194 18.15 10.68 -14.36
C GLU A 194 19.08 9.87 -15.31
N ASN A 195 18.74 8.62 -15.56
CA ASN A 195 19.48 7.78 -16.50
C ASN A 195 19.43 8.33 -17.93
N GLN A 196 18.31 8.90 -18.37
CA GLN A 196 18.20 9.50 -19.70
C GLN A 196 19.06 10.76 -19.83
N VAL A 197 19.06 11.63 -18.83
CA VAL A 197 19.91 12.84 -18.77
C VAL A 197 21.38 12.44 -18.77
N ASN A 198 21.78 11.54 -17.89
CA ASN A 198 23.17 11.07 -17.79
C ASN A 198 23.65 10.44 -19.11
N ASN A 199 22.83 9.60 -19.75
CA ASN A 199 23.16 8.99 -21.03
C ASN A 199 23.29 10.01 -22.16
N LEU A 200 22.44 11.05 -22.15
CA LEU A 200 22.53 12.16 -23.11
C LEU A 200 23.86 12.92 -22.95
N ASP A 201 24.19 13.27 -21.71
CA ASP A 201 25.42 14.00 -21.39
C ASP A 201 26.68 13.21 -21.74
N GLU A 202 26.77 11.94 -21.32
CA GLU A 202 27.86 11.05 -21.65
C GLU A 202 28.04 10.87 -23.17
N THR A 203 26.91 10.72 -23.89
CA THR A 203 26.94 10.54 -25.35
C THR A 203 27.42 11.81 -26.04
N LEU A 204 26.95 12.98 -25.60
CA LEU A 204 27.36 14.28 -26.13
C LEU A 204 28.84 14.52 -25.93
N HIS A 205 29.39 14.28 -24.74
CA HIS A 205 30.80 14.43 -24.43
C HIS A 205 31.65 13.47 -25.26
N LYS A 206 31.26 12.19 -25.33
CA LYS A 206 32.01 11.20 -26.12
C LYS A 206 32.07 11.56 -27.61
N MET A 207 30.92 11.95 -28.20
CA MET A 207 30.87 12.35 -29.61
C MET A 207 31.67 13.62 -29.88
N ALA A 208 31.64 14.60 -28.96
CA ALA A 208 32.41 15.84 -29.07
C ALA A 208 33.95 15.55 -29.07
N ASP A 209 34.39 14.68 -28.16
CA ASP A 209 35.81 14.26 -28.08
C ASP A 209 36.25 13.51 -29.34
N GLU A 210 35.44 12.59 -29.86
CA GLU A 210 35.72 11.82 -31.07
C GLU A 210 35.78 12.70 -32.31
N LYS A 211 34.91 13.70 -32.44
CA LYS A 211 34.83 14.57 -33.63
C LYS A 211 35.68 15.84 -33.51
N GLY A 212 36.18 16.18 -32.32
CA GLY A 212 36.96 17.38 -32.06
C GLY A 212 36.23 18.71 -32.36
N ARG A 213 34.87 18.67 -32.37
CA ARG A 213 33.98 19.83 -32.62
C ARG A 213 32.66 19.68 -31.90
N GLY A 214 31.87 20.74 -31.83
CA GLY A 214 30.51 20.72 -31.34
C GLY A 214 29.64 19.75 -32.15
N ILE A 215 28.72 19.10 -31.46
CA ILE A 215 27.77 18.12 -32.00
C ILE A 215 26.45 18.82 -32.28
N THR A 216 25.84 18.56 -33.45
CA THR A 216 24.51 19.06 -33.77
C THR A 216 23.40 18.16 -33.17
N MET A 217 22.23 18.73 -32.95
CA MET A 217 21.07 18.01 -32.45
C MET A 217 20.74 16.78 -33.31
N SER A 218 20.79 16.94 -34.61
CA SER A 218 20.51 15.87 -35.59
C SER A 218 21.53 14.72 -35.51
N GLU A 219 22.82 15.02 -35.33
CA GLU A 219 23.86 14.00 -35.14
C GLU A 219 23.66 13.22 -33.84
N LEU A 220 23.24 13.92 -32.78
CA LEU A 220 22.96 13.30 -31.47
C LEU A 220 21.70 12.41 -31.54
N ALA A 221 20.66 12.90 -32.19
CA ALA A 221 19.41 12.15 -32.42
C ALA A 221 19.64 10.84 -33.21
N GLU A 222 20.43 10.92 -34.28
CA GLU A 222 20.81 9.76 -35.09
C GLU A 222 21.63 8.74 -34.28
N HIS A 223 22.61 9.22 -33.48
CA HIS A 223 23.46 8.36 -32.68
C HIS A 223 22.67 7.64 -31.55
N MET A 224 21.81 8.38 -30.87
CA MET A 224 20.98 7.84 -29.76
C MET A 224 19.75 7.09 -30.25
N LYS A 225 19.40 7.18 -31.53
CA LYS A 225 18.19 6.59 -32.15
C LYS A 225 16.88 7.08 -31.52
N ILE A 226 16.83 8.34 -31.16
CA ILE A 226 15.64 9.06 -30.67
C ILE A 226 15.42 10.31 -31.51
N SER A 227 14.24 10.91 -31.41
CA SER A 227 13.93 12.15 -32.14
C SER A 227 14.60 13.38 -31.51
N GLU A 228 14.77 14.45 -32.31
CA GLU A 228 15.25 15.72 -31.80
C GLU A 228 14.32 16.31 -30.74
N ASP A 229 13.00 16.10 -30.89
CA ASP A 229 12.00 16.53 -29.89
C ASP A 229 12.17 15.80 -28.55
N GLU A 230 12.44 14.48 -28.56
CA GLU A 230 12.73 13.73 -27.35
C GLU A 230 14.01 14.23 -26.64
N ILE A 231 15.05 14.60 -27.41
CA ILE A 231 16.26 15.20 -26.83
C ILE A 231 15.93 16.55 -26.18
N LEU A 232 15.15 17.39 -26.85
CA LEU A 232 14.75 18.68 -26.30
C LEU A 232 13.93 18.53 -25.03
N ASP A 233 13.07 17.52 -24.96
CA ASP A 233 12.28 17.23 -23.76
C ASP A 233 13.20 16.78 -22.59
N ILE A 234 14.21 15.95 -22.86
CA ILE A 234 15.18 15.54 -21.82
C ILE A 234 15.98 16.76 -21.33
N ILE A 235 16.43 17.66 -22.21
CA ILE A 235 17.18 18.87 -21.86
C ILE A 235 16.31 19.81 -21.01
N LYS A 236 15.07 20.05 -21.39
CA LYS A 236 14.12 20.88 -20.60
C LYS A 236 13.89 20.32 -19.21
N LEU A 237 13.77 19.01 -19.09
CA LEU A 237 13.59 18.32 -17.81
C LEU A 237 14.84 18.38 -16.94
N ALA A 238 16.04 18.41 -17.54
CA ALA A 238 17.29 18.62 -16.82
C ALA A 238 17.47 20.06 -16.28
N GLY A 239 16.57 20.99 -16.65
CA GLY A 239 16.63 22.40 -16.22
C GLY A 239 17.70 23.22 -16.95
N GLU A 240 18.27 22.72 -18.04
CA GLU A 240 19.16 23.47 -18.90
C GLU A 240 18.33 24.28 -19.89
N GLU A 241 18.30 25.60 -19.72
CA GLU A 241 17.85 26.55 -20.76
C GLU A 241 18.98 26.66 -21.80
N MET A 242 18.68 26.37 -23.07
CA MET A 242 19.60 26.67 -24.19
C MET A 242 19.62 28.15 -24.51
#